data_51e8dbde366af831cc2bbf99e048707f
#
_entry.id   51e8dbde366af831cc2bbf99e048707f
#
_cell.length_a   1.000
_cell.length_b   1.000
_cell.length_c   1.000
_cell.angle_alpha   90.00
_cell.angle_beta   90.00
_cell.angle_gamma   90.00
#
_symmetry.space_group_name_H-M   'P 1'
#
loop_
_entity.id
_entity.type
_entity.pdbx_description
1 polymer ?
#
loop_
_entity_poly.entity_id
_entity_poly.type
_entity_poly.pdbx_seq_one_letter_code
_entity_poly.pdbx_strand_id
1 'polypeptide(L)'
;MMNTTAQNDYLAAGGVLEIPRHSLFYTATEQEPCRITMAMKDRVESTSVNANERGMLVLSPCTLTVESGSFHYCDIDFPFLVKLQVFVDKSQHKKKNFNPERFWGYLPAALGPEASTRSIEYWFLNQTLLHADDIAAFSDVLKNNEWYDLVDFLLDESCDNSNQRLQVLCSRYGLSVSHFRRLTRYALGKTAKVELRDWRLVRALFELIDGDNNLTTIAMNHGYASLSHFSNEVKDAFGVSPRNLKKILHVS
;
A
#
# COMPACT_ATOMS: atom_id res chain seq x y z
N MET A 1 3.55 5.93 -15.85
CA MET A 1 4.85 5.23 -15.89
C MET A 1 5.89 6.27 -15.48
N MET A 2 6.24 6.32 -14.20
CA MET A 2 7.44 7.03 -13.77
C MET A 2 8.53 5.99 -13.62
N ASN A 3 9.45 5.93 -14.57
CA ASN A 3 10.74 5.29 -14.38
C ASN A 3 11.54 6.17 -13.40
N THR A 4 11.33 5.95 -12.12
CA THR A 4 12.28 6.41 -11.13
C THR A 4 13.43 5.40 -11.20
N THR A 5 14.50 5.75 -11.87
CA THR A 5 15.81 5.11 -11.63
C THR A 5 16.04 5.22 -10.14
N ALA A 6 15.90 4.11 -9.41
CA ALA A 6 16.18 4.07 -7.99
C ALA A 6 17.63 4.51 -7.81
N GLN A 7 17.83 5.72 -7.33
CA GLN A 7 19.15 6.21 -6.97
C GLN A 7 19.58 5.42 -5.75
N ASN A 8 20.60 4.60 -5.93
CA ASN A 8 21.15 3.80 -4.85
C ASN A 8 22.12 4.69 -4.07
N ASP A 9 21.64 5.20 -2.94
CA ASP A 9 22.41 6.04 -2.06
C ASP A 9 23.21 5.18 -1.06
N TYR A 10 24.22 5.75 -0.45
CA TYR A 10 25.14 5.07 0.45
C TYR A 10 25.30 5.85 1.75
N LEU A 11 25.28 5.15 2.87
CA LEU A 11 25.49 5.73 4.18
C LEU A 11 26.50 4.88 4.98
N ALA A 12 27.55 5.49 5.49
CA ALA A 12 28.61 4.88 6.28
C ALA A 12 28.61 5.39 7.73
N ALA A 13 29.44 4.79 8.57
CA ALA A 13 29.62 5.18 9.97
C ALA A 13 29.82 6.69 10.14
N GLY A 14 29.07 7.30 11.05
CA GLY A 14 28.97 8.75 11.25
C GLY A 14 28.00 9.45 10.29
N GLY A 15 27.46 8.75 9.29
CA GLY A 15 26.45 9.29 8.39
C GLY A 15 25.11 9.51 9.08
N VAL A 16 24.44 10.60 8.73
CA VAL A 16 23.13 10.98 9.28
C VAL A 16 22.15 11.21 8.15
N LEU A 17 20.93 10.67 8.28
CA LEU A 17 19.85 10.84 7.34
C LEU A 17 18.61 11.38 8.06
N GLU A 18 18.16 12.55 7.68
CA GLU A 18 16.91 13.13 8.17
C GLU A 18 15.72 12.54 7.43
N ILE A 19 14.76 11.97 8.16
CA ILE A 19 13.53 11.37 7.65
C ILE A 19 12.36 12.29 8.02
N PRO A 20 11.98 13.23 7.15
CA PRO A 20 10.94 14.22 7.48
C PRO A 20 9.51 13.68 7.40
N ARG A 21 9.32 12.50 6.82
CA ARG A 21 8.02 11.83 6.62
C ARG A 21 8.18 10.33 6.68
N HIS A 22 7.07 9.60 6.81
CA HIS A 22 7.09 8.15 6.70
C HIS A 22 7.79 7.73 5.40
N SER A 23 8.74 6.84 5.52
CA SER A 23 9.58 6.38 4.41
C SER A 23 9.79 4.88 4.47
N LEU A 24 10.00 4.30 3.30
CA LEU A 24 10.34 2.91 3.12
C LEU A 24 11.60 2.82 2.27
N PHE A 25 12.58 2.11 2.77
CA PHE A 25 13.85 1.90 2.08
C PHE A 25 14.09 0.42 1.84
N TYR A 26 14.52 0.08 0.64
CA TYR A 26 15.32 -1.12 0.44
C TYR A 26 16.73 -0.84 0.94
N THR A 27 17.30 -1.77 1.71
CA THR A 27 18.65 -1.64 2.27
C THR A 27 19.50 -2.87 1.96
N ALA A 28 20.79 -2.68 1.81
CA ALA A 28 21.77 -3.75 1.63
C ALA A 28 23.05 -3.39 2.39
N THR A 29 23.41 -4.18 3.40
CA THR A 29 24.68 -4.04 4.14
C THR A 29 25.84 -4.64 3.35
N GLU A 30 27.03 -4.17 3.62
CA GLU A 30 28.28 -4.68 3.08
C GLU A 30 28.83 -5.85 3.91
N GLN A 31 30.14 -6.09 3.82
CA GLN A 31 30.82 -7.22 4.45
C GLN A 31 30.82 -7.20 5.99
N GLU A 32 30.48 -6.06 6.57
CA GLU A 32 30.40 -5.86 8.02
C GLU A 32 28.97 -5.61 8.47
N PRO A 33 28.60 -6.02 9.72
CA PRO A 33 27.30 -5.65 10.27
C PRO A 33 27.17 -4.13 10.39
N CYS A 34 25.99 -3.62 10.09
CA CYS A 34 25.69 -2.21 10.19
C CYS A 34 24.82 -1.95 11.41
N ARG A 35 25.29 -1.10 12.34
CA ARG A 35 24.52 -0.62 13.46
C ARG A 35 23.95 0.73 13.17
N ILE A 36 22.61 0.82 13.26
CA ILE A 36 21.86 2.07 13.03
C ILE A 36 21.10 2.47 14.28
N THR A 37 21.03 3.78 14.51
CA THR A 37 20.28 4.39 15.59
C THR A 37 19.23 5.32 14.99
N MET A 38 17.98 5.16 15.41
CA MET A 38 16.86 6.01 15.02
C MET A 38 16.44 6.84 16.22
N ALA A 39 16.43 8.16 16.07
CA ALA A 39 16.08 9.13 17.11
C ALA A 39 14.82 9.92 16.72
N MET A 40 13.82 9.90 17.59
CA MET A 40 12.68 10.83 17.62
C MET A 40 12.86 11.77 18.82
N LYS A 41 11.98 12.77 18.96
CA LYS A 41 12.07 13.79 20.03
C LYS A 41 12.33 13.18 21.42
N ASP A 42 11.64 12.09 21.77
CA ASP A 42 11.62 11.52 23.13
C ASP A 42 12.15 10.08 23.18
N ARG A 43 12.64 9.55 22.05
CA ARG A 43 13.01 8.14 21.90
C ARG A 43 14.23 7.99 21.04
N VAL A 44 15.07 7.05 21.46
CA VAL A 44 16.21 6.60 20.68
C VAL A 44 16.22 5.07 20.74
N GLU A 45 16.19 4.46 19.57
CA GLU A 45 16.28 3.01 19.44
C GLU A 45 17.41 2.66 18.47
N SER A 46 18.10 1.57 18.75
CA SER A 46 19.19 1.09 17.90
C SER A 46 18.94 -0.34 17.49
N THR A 47 19.39 -0.69 16.29
CA THR A 47 19.37 -2.07 15.80
C THR A 47 20.64 -2.36 15.01
N SER A 48 20.90 -3.64 14.80
CA SER A 48 22.02 -4.09 13.95
C SER A 48 21.48 -4.96 12.84
N VAL A 49 21.90 -4.66 11.62
CA VAL A 49 21.64 -5.46 10.42
C VAL A 49 22.90 -6.28 10.13
N ASN A 50 22.76 -7.57 9.87
CA ASN A 50 23.89 -8.46 9.68
C ASN A 50 24.69 -8.09 8.41
N ALA A 51 25.93 -8.57 8.35
CA ALA A 51 26.75 -8.43 7.15
C ALA A 51 26.10 -9.13 5.94
N ASN A 52 26.22 -8.52 4.76
CA ASN A 52 25.64 -9.01 3.50
C ASN A 52 24.13 -9.25 3.54
N GLU A 53 23.42 -8.61 4.49
CA GLU A 53 21.97 -8.73 4.62
C GLU A 53 21.27 -7.69 3.78
N ARG A 54 20.17 -8.10 3.17
CA ARG A 54 19.26 -7.23 2.43
C ARG A 54 17.91 -7.22 3.11
N GLY A 55 17.24 -6.07 3.09
CA GLY A 55 15.95 -5.95 3.75
C GLY A 55 15.17 -4.71 3.37
N MET A 56 14.01 -4.61 3.98
CA MET A 56 13.15 -3.44 3.92
C MET A 56 13.13 -2.76 5.29
N LEU A 57 13.44 -1.48 5.32
CA LEU A 57 13.42 -0.63 6.50
C LEU A 57 12.29 0.39 6.37
N VAL A 58 11.31 0.32 7.28
CA VAL A 58 10.22 1.30 7.35
C VAL A 58 10.45 2.24 8.53
N LEU A 59 10.22 3.53 8.33
CA LEU A 59 10.48 4.58 9.32
C LEU A 59 9.33 5.59 9.36
N SER A 60 8.93 5.96 10.58
CA SER A 60 8.24 7.24 10.82
C SER A 60 9.25 8.39 10.79
N PRO A 61 8.81 9.67 10.78
CA PRO A 61 9.71 10.81 10.84
C PRO A 61 10.69 10.71 12.01
N CYS A 62 11.99 10.65 11.71
CA CYS A 62 13.07 10.50 12.69
C CYS A 62 14.41 10.92 12.07
N THR A 63 15.44 10.97 12.87
CA THR A 63 16.84 11.06 12.41
C THR A 63 17.47 9.68 12.49
N LEU A 64 18.00 9.16 11.39
CA LEU A 64 18.73 7.89 11.32
C LEU A 64 20.24 8.21 11.31
N THR A 65 20.98 7.55 12.18
CA THR A 65 22.44 7.66 12.27
C THR A 65 23.08 6.28 12.12
N VAL A 66 24.13 6.17 11.35
CA VAL A 66 24.96 4.94 11.27
C VAL A 66 26.07 5.03 12.31
N GLU A 67 26.01 4.13 13.30
CA GLU A 67 27.02 4.05 14.36
C GLU A 67 28.28 3.30 13.90
N SER A 68 28.09 2.20 13.17
CA SER A 68 29.18 1.39 12.61
C SER A 68 28.73 0.67 11.34
N GLY A 69 29.68 0.30 10.50
CA GLY A 69 29.42 -0.34 9.22
C GLY A 69 28.88 0.64 8.19
N SER A 70 28.19 0.11 7.22
CA SER A 70 27.61 0.87 6.10
C SER A 70 26.48 0.12 5.43
N PHE A 71 25.62 0.83 4.73
CA PHE A 71 24.60 0.21 3.87
C PHE A 71 24.28 1.08 2.66
N HIS A 72 23.89 0.42 1.60
CA HIS A 72 23.23 1.02 0.45
C HIS A 72 21.73 1.07 0.69
N TYR A 73 21.07 2.11 0.22
CA TYR A 73 19.61 2.22 0.33
C TYR A 73 18.99 2.90 -0.89
N CYS A 74 17.74 2.59 -1.16
CA CYS A 74 16.93 3.28 -2.14
C CYS A 74 15.49 3.43 -1.64
N ASP A 75 14.86 4.54 -2.02
CA ASP A 75 13.46 4.80 -1.69
C ASP A 75 12.52 3.83 -2.40
N ILE A 76 11.56 3.34 -1.64
CA ILE A 76 10.43 2.55 -2.14
C ILE A 76 9.13 3.34 -1.88
N ASP A 77 8.15 3.15 -2.75
CA ASP A 77 6.84 3.81 -2.61
C ASP A 77 6.11 3.35 -1.33
N PHE A 78 6.27 4.12 -0.25
CA PHE A 78 5.65 3.82 1.04
C PHE A 78 4.11 3.75 0.97
N PRO A 79 3.38 4.70 0.35
CA PRO A 79 1.93 4.63 0.19
C PRO A 79 1.43 3.33 -0.44
N PHE A 80 2.20 2.76 -1.34
CA PHE A 80 1.88 1.50 -1.99
C PHE A 80 1.77 0.33 -1.00
N LEU A 81 2.72 0.18 -0.06
CA LEU A 81 2.63 -0.88 0.96
C LEU A 81 1.54 -0.59 2.00
N VAL A 82 1.29 0.67 2.35
CA VAL A 82 0.17 1.05 3.21
C VAL A 82 -1.16 0.57 2.62
N LYS A 83 -1.37 0.79 1.33
CA LYS A 83 -2.56 0.33 0.62
C LYS A 83 -2.70 -1.19 0.66
N LEU A 84 -1.61 -1.94 0.43
CA LEU A 84 -1.61 -3.40 0.52
C LEU A 84 -1.93 -3.88 1.94
N GLN A 85 -1.37 -3.23 2.97
CA GLN A 85 -1.66 -3.55 4.37
C GLN A 85 -3.14 -3.41 4.68
N VAL A 86 -3.79 -2.33 4.23
CA VAL A 86 -5.23 -2.14 4.41
C VAL A 86 -6.02 -3.25 3.73
N PHE A 87 -5.68 -3.62 2.49
CA PHE A 87 -6.36 -4.71 1.79
C PHE A 87 -6.23 -6.06 2.49
N VAL A 88 -5.05 -6.37 3.03
CA VAL A 88 -4.84 -7.61 3.81
C VAL A 88 -5.67 -7.58 5.09
N ASP A 89 -5.64 -6.49 5.86
CA ASP A 89 -6.39 -6.37 7.10
C ASP A 89 -7.92 -6.49 6.85
N LYS A 90 -8.44 -5.85 5.80
CA LYS A 90 -9.84 -5.97 5.40
C LYS A 90 -10.22 -7.40 4.96
N SER A 91 -9.36 -8.05 4.18
CA SER A 91 -9.61 -9.44 3.73
C SER A 91 -9.65 -10.44 4.88
N GLN A 92 -8.91 -10.17 5.95
CA GLN A 92 -8.87 -10.98 7.16
C GLN A 92 -9.88 -10.52 8.23
N HIS A 93 -10.73 -9.54 7.92
CA HIS A 93 -11.66 -8.92 8.88
C HIS A 93 -10.98 -8.42 10.16
N LYS A 94 -9.70 -8.07 10.08
CA LYS A 94 -8.95 -7.54 11.20
C LYS A 94 -9.32 -6.07 11.44
N LYS A 95 -9.64 -5.75 12.69
CA LYS A 95 -9.73 -4.35 13.11
C LYS A 95 -8.34 -3.75 13.15
N LYS A 96 -8.23 -2.44 12.87
CA LYS A 96 -6.98 -1.70 13.04
C LYS A 96 -6.49 -1.87 14.49
N ASN A 97 -5.46 -2.67 14.65
CA ASN A 97 -4.75 -2.85 15.90
C ASN A 97 -3.26 -2.75 15.60
N PHE A 98 -2.55 -1.89 16.32
CA PHE A 98 -1.13 -1.64 16.14
C PHE A 98 -0.55 -1.00 17.40
N ASN A 99 0.76 -1.10 17.57
CA ASN A 99 1.47 -0.39 18.62
C ASN A 99 1.80 1.05 18.16
N PRO A 100 1.12 2.10 18.69
CA PRO A 100 1.36 3.48 18.27
C PRO A 100 2.75 4.00 18.65
N GLU A 101 3.42 3.31 19.56
CA GLU A 101 4.77 3.63 19.99
C GLU A 101 5.85 3.17 19.01
N ARG A 102 5.49 2.26 18.10
CA ARG A 102 6.41 1.74 17.09
C ARG A 102 6.60 2.77 15.97
N PHE A 103 7.85 3.15 15.73
CA PHE A 103 8.19 4.16 14.72
C PHE A 103 9.19 3.67 13.67
N TRP A 104 9.66 2.44 13.79
CA TRP A 104 10.49 1.76 12.81
C TRP A 104 10.22 0.26 12.78
N GLY A 105 10.55 -0.36 11.64
CA GLY A 105 10.52 -1.81 11.46
C GLY A 105 11.50 -2.23 10.38
N TYR A 106 12.17 -3.35 10.60
CA TYR A 106 13.08 -3.93 9.62
C TYR A 106 12.69 -5.38 9.34
N LEU A 107 12.73 -5.77 8.08
CA LEU A 107 12.49 -7.14 7.66
C LEU A 107 13.54 -7.57 6.64
N PRO A 108 14.24 -8.69 6.87
CA PRO A 108 15.06 -9.31 5.84
C PRO A 108 14.26 -9.60 4.58
N ALA A 109 14.83 -9.31 3.42
CA ALA A 109 14.17 -9.53 2.14
C ALA A 109 15.21 -10.03 1.11
N ALA A 110 14.97 -11.21 0.55
CA ALA A 110 15.78 -11.75 -0.55
C ALA A 110 15.44 -11.10 -1.89
N LEU A 111 15.25 -9.77 -1.88
CA LEU A 111 14.98 -8.93 -3.05
C LEU A 111 16.28 -8.25 -3.48
N GLY A 112 16.37 -7.87 -4.74
CA GLY A 112 17.44 -7.00 -5.24
C GLY A 112 17.00 -5.54 -5.31
N PRO A 113 17.93 -4.59 -5.49
CA PRO A 113 17.60 -3.17 -5.65
C PRO A 113 16.77 -2.91 -6.92
N GLU A 114 16.82 -3.79 -7.88
CA GLU A 114 16.07 -3.81 -9.14
C GLU A 114 14.67 -4.46 -8.99
N ALA A 115 14.25 -4.77 -7.76
CA ALA A 115 12.99 -5.48 -7.53
C ALA A 115 11.81 -4.70 -8.13
N SER A 116 11.04 -5.36 -8.99
CA SER A 116 9.83 -4.78 -9.55
C SER A 116 8.78 -4.56 -8.45
N THR A 117 7.87 -3.62 -8.68
CA THR A 117 6.70 -3.42 -7.81
C THR A 117 5.99 -4.74 -7.52
N ARG A 118 5.83 -5.60 -8.52
CA ARG A 118 5.19 -6.91 -8.37
C ARG A 118 5.98 -7.87 -7.47
N SER A 119 7.30 -7.82 -7.50
CA SER A 119 8.15 -8.63 -6.61
C SER A 119 8.01 -8.18 -5.16
N ILE A 120 7.92 -6.86 -4.94
CA ILE A 120 7.70 -6.28 -3.61
C ILE A 120 6.28 -6.62 -3.10
N GLU A 121 5.25 -6.55 -3.96
CA GLU A 121 3.88 -7.02 -3.63
C GLU A 121 3.89 -8.46 -3.14
N TYR A 122 4.45 -9.35 -3.94
CA TYR A 122 4.49 -10.77 -3.62
C TYR A 122 5.24 -11.04 -2.30
N TRP A 123 6.41 -10.42 -2.12
CA TRP A 123 7.16 -10.52 -0.88
C TRP A 123 6.33 -10.04 0.32
N PHE A 124 5.72 -8.87 0.22
CA PHE A 124 4.94 -8.30 1.31
C PHE A 124 3.71 -9.14 1.66
N LEU A 125 2.97 -9.61 0.65
CA LEU A 125 1.83 -10.49 0.88
C LEU A 125 2.26 -11.82 1.52
N ASN A 126 3.38 -12.40 1.08
CA ASN A 126 3.92 -13.61 1.67
C ASN A 126 4.27 -13.39 3.16
N GLN A 127 4.99 -12.31 3.49
CA GLN A 127 5.31 -11.96 4.88
C GLN A 127 4.04 -11.77 5.72
N THR A 128 3.07 -11.02 5.21
CA THR A 128 1.86 -10.68 5.96
C THR A 128 0.93 -11.89 6.19
N LEU A 129 0.87 -12.81 5.25
CA LEU A 129 -0.03 -13.97 5.30
C LEU A 129 0.60 -15.17 6.00
N LEU A 130 1.91 -15.40 5.86
CA LEU A 130 2.59 -16.59 6.36
C LEU A 130 3.50 -16.34 7.56
N HIS A 131 3.94 -15.10 7.79
CA HIS A 131 4.91 -14.72 8.83
C HIS A 131 4.40 -13.52 9.64
N ALA A 132 3.15 -13.58 10.09
CA ALA A 132 2.45 -12.45 10.71
C ALA A 132 3.15 -11.90 11.98
N ASP A 133 3.80 -12.75 12.75
CA ASP A 133 4.51 -12.34 13.96
C ASP A 133 5.80 -11.58 13.64
N ASP A 134 6.53 -12.02 12.61
CA ASP A 134 7.78 -11.39 12.20
C ASP A 134 7.55 -10.00 11.59
N ILE A 135 6.45 -9.83 10.84
CA ILE A 135 6.10 -8.55 10.22
C ILE A 135 5.40 -7.56 11.17
N ALA A 136 5.05 -7.95 12.38
CA ALA A 136 4.21 -7.13 13.27
C ALA A 136 4.74 -5.71 13.48
N ALA A 137 6.02 -5.56 13.83
CA ALA A 137 6.64 -4.25 14.03
C ALA A 137 6.66 -3.39 12.76
N PHE A 138 6.87 -4.00 11.60
CA PHE A 138 6.85 -3.34 10.31
C PHE A 138 5.42 -2.89 9.95
N SER A 139 4.43 -3.76 10.15
CA SER A 139 3.01 -3.46 9.93
C SER A 139 2.49 -2.35 10.85
N ASP A 140 2.97 -2.27 12.09
CA ASP A 140 2.60 -1.21 13.03
C ASP A 140 2.93 0.18 12.47
N VAL A 141 4.11 0.34 11.87
CA VAL A 141 4.49 1.61 11.23
C VAL A 141 3.61 1.91 10.01
N LEU A 142 3.29 0.90 9.19
CA LEU A 142 2.38 1.07 8.04
C LEU A 142 0.97 1.47 8.48
N LYS A 143 0.50 1.01 9.64
CA LYS A 143 -0.83 1.33 10.19
C LYS A 143 -0.87 2.69 10.87
N ASN A 144 0.25 3.17 11.39
CA ASN A 144 0.34 4.40 12.17
C ASN A 144 0.49 5.64 11.29
N ASN A 145 -0.41 5.81 10.30
CA ASN A 145 -0.40 7.01 9.47
C ASN A 145 -1.78 7.31 8.87
N GLU A 146 -1.97 8.57 8.43
CA GLU A 146 -3.22 9.06 7.87
C GLU A 146 -3.61 8.40 6.53
N TRP A 147 -2.64 7.83 5.78
CA TRP A 147 -2.94 7.16 4.51
C TRP A 147 -3.63 5.82 4.74
N TYR A 148 -3.25 5.10 5.81
CA TYR A 148 -3.96 3.89 6.23
C TYR A 148 -5.44 4.20 6.52
N ASP A 149 -5.70 5.20 7.36
CA ASP A 149 -7.06 5.59 7.74
C ASP A 149 -7.89 6.05 6.53
N LEU A 150 -7.26 6.77 5.61
CA LEU A 150 -7.92 7.19 4.38
C LEU A 150 -8.30 6.02 3.48
N VAL A 151 -7.38 5.09 3.23
CA VAL A 151 -7.64 3.92 2.36
C VAL A 151 -8.68 3.01 3.00
N ASP A 152 -8.59 2.79 4.31
CA ASP A 152 -9.56 2.03 5.10
C ASP A 152 -10.96 2.61 4.98
N PHE A 153 -11.11 3.91 5.21
CA PHE A 153 -12.36 4.66 5.02
C PHE A 153 -12.90 4.52 3.58
N LEU A 154 -12.06 4.73 2.58
CA LEU A 154 -12.48 4.66 1.18
C LEU A 154 -12.92 3.25 0.77
N LEU A 155 -12.31 2.21 1.32
CA LEU A 155 -12.76 0.83 1.08
C LEU A 155 -14.13 0.57 1.65
N ASP A 156 -14.43 1.06 2.88
CA ASP A 156 -15.77 0.97 3.47
C ASP A 156 -16.80 1.72 2.64
N GLU A 157 -16.50 2.98 2.28
CA GLU A 157 -17.39 3.79 1.42
C GLU A 157 -17.62 3.16 0.05
N SER A 158 -16.64 2.40 -0.46
CA SER A 158 -16.75 1.74 -1.74
C SER A 158 -17.73 0.56 -1.73
N CYS A 159 -18.03 0.01 -0.56
CA CYS A 159 -19.02 -1.06 -0.40
C CYS A 159 -20.47 -0.52 -0.35
N ASP A 160 -20.63 0.71 0.10
CA ASP A 160 -21.92 1.39 0.06
C ASP A 160 -22.20 1.80 -1.39
N ASN A 161 -23.16 1.18 -2.05
CA ASN A 161 -23.52 1.34 -3.47
C ASN A 161 -23.89 2.78 -3.90
N SER A 162 -23.47 3.78 -3.20
CA SER A 162 -23.80 5.17 -3.44
C SER A 162 -22.74 5.82 -4.35
N ASN A 163 -23.20 6.40 -5.46
CA ASN A 163 -22.48 7.38 -6.28
C ASN A 163 -22.29 8.68 -5.45
N GLN A 164 -21.58 8.58 -4.31
CA GLN A 164 -21.46 9.69 -3.38
C GLN A 164 -20.67 10.84 -4.02
N ARG A 165 -21.21 12.04 -3.86
CA ARG A 165 -20.50 13.26 -4.27
C ARG A 165 -19.25 13.40 -3.38
N LEU A 166 -18.14 13.84 -3.98
CA LEU A 166 -16.89 14.05 -3.25
C LEU A 166 -17.04 14.87 -1.98
N GLN A 167 -17.94 15.87 -1.99
CA GLN A 167 -18.24 16.72 -0.82
C GLN A 167 -18.79 15.90 0.36
N VAL A 168 -19.63 14.89 0.08
CA VAL A 168 -20.18 14.00 1.13
C VAL A 168 -19.07 13.15 1.73
N LEU A 169 -18.22 12.55 0.90
CA LEU A 169 -17.05 11.79 1.38
C LEU A 169 -16.12 12.67 2.23
N CYS A 170 -15.81 13.89 1.78
CA CYS A 170 -14.99 14.83 2.55
C CYS A 170 -15.61 15.17 3.90
N SER A 171 -16.92 15.44 3.93
CA SER A 171 -17.63 15.75 5.17
C SER A 171 -17.64 14.57 6.14
N ARG A 172 -17.86 13.35 5.66
CA ARG A 172 -17.82 12.11 6.48
C ARG A 172 -16.43 11.82 7.02
N TYR A 173 -15.40 12.05 6.22
CA TYR A 173 -14.01 11.88 6.66
C TYR A 173 -13.52 13.02 7.56
N GLY A 174 -14.22 14.17 7.59
CA GLY A 174 -13.87 15.30 8.43
C GLY A 174 -12.80 16.24 7.85
N LEU A 175 -12.57 16.21 6.55
CA LEU A 175 -11.59 17.07 5.87
C LEU A 175 -12.22 18.04 4.87
N SER A 176 -11.55 19.17 4.62
CA SER A 176 -11.90 20.04 3.50
C SER A 176 -11.66 19.33 2.16
N VAL A 177 -12.43 19.70 1.13
CA VAL A 177 -12.32 19.10 -0.21
C VAL A 177 -10.89 19.21 -0.78
N SER A 178 -10.21 20.32 -0.56
CA SER A 178 -8.85 20.53 -1.03
C SER A 178 -7.84 19.62 -0.31
N HIS A 179 -7.96 19.48 1.00
CA HIS A 179 -7.10 18.59 1.78
C HIS A 179 -7.34 17.12 1.41
N PHE A 180 -8.60 16.69 1.35
CA PHE A 180 -8.98 15.33 0.95
C PHE A 180 -8.46 14.97 -0.45
N ARG A 181 -8.57 15.88 -1.43
CA ARG A 181 -7.99 15.65 -2.78
C ARG A 181 -6.48 15.51 -2.77
N ARG A 182 -5.78 16.30 -1.96
CA ARG A 182 -4.32 16.20 -1.83
C ARG A 182 -3.94 14.88 -1.19
N LEU A 183 -4.59 14.51 -0.09
CA LEU A 183 -4.34 13.29 0.64
C LEU A 183 -4.61 12.04 -0.21
N THR A 184 -5.75 11.98 -0.90
CA THR A 184 -6.09 10.86 -1.79
C THR A 184 -5.11 10.72 -2.95
N ARG A 185 -4.68 11.83 -3.54
CA ARG A 185 -3.69 11.79 -4.62
C ARG A 185 -2.34 11.29 -4.15
N TYR A 186 -1.94 11.63 -2.92
CA TYR A 186 -0.71 11.16 -2.31
C TYR A 186 -0.79 9.66 -1.97
N ALA A 187 -1.86 9.23 -1.28
CA ALA A 187 -2.03 7.86 -0.81
C ALA A 187 -2.29 6.85 -1.94
N LEU A 188 -2.94 7.27 -3.02
CA LEU A 188 -3.45 6.37 -4.07
C LEU A 188 -2.81 6.62 -5.45
N GLY A 189 -2.04 7.69 -5.61
CA GLY A 189 -1.54 8.12 -6.92
C GLY A 189 -2.63 8.62 -7.89
N LYS A 190 -3.91 8.54 -7.48
CA LYS A 190 -5.10 8.85 -8.27
C LYS A 190 -6.08 9.68 -7.44
N THR A 191 -7.16 10.15 -8.07
CA THR A 191 -8.28 10.77 -7.34
C THR A 191 -9.14 9.70 -6.69
N ALA A 192 -9.76 10.00 -5.54
CA ALA A 192 -10.70 9.09 -4.88
C ALA A 192 -11.79 8.57 -5.84
N LYS A 193 -12.32 9.44 -6.72
CA LYS A 193 -13.35 9.05 -7.68
C LYS A 193 -12.88 7.96 -8.64
N VAL A 194 -11.65 8.05 -9.13
CA VAL A 194 -11.07 7.05 -10.04
C VAL A 194 -10.87 5.74 -9.31
N GLU A 195 -10.28 5.78 -8.12
CA GLU A 195 -10.00 4.58 -7.34
C GLU A 195 -11.29 3.86 -6.90
N LEU A 196 -12.29 4.59 -6.41
CA LEU A 196 -13.60 4.01 -6.06
C LEU A 196 -14.31 3.39 -7.26
N ARG A 197 -14.17 3.99 -8.46
CA ARG A 197 -14.67 3.40 -9.69
C ARG A 197 -13.95 2.11 -10.03
N ASP A 198 -12.63 2.09 -9.97
CA ASP A 198 -11.82 0.91 -10.27
C ASP A 198 -12.14 -0.23 -9.29
N TRP A 199 -12.28 0.05 -7.99
CA TRP A 199 -12.68 -0.95 -6.99
C TRP A 199 -14.10 -1.48 -7.20
N ARG A 200 -15.04 -0.61 -7.58
CA ARG A 200 -16.39 -1.02 -7.96
C ARG A 200 -16.38 -1.99 -9.13
N LEU A 201 -15.61 -1.66 -10.19
CA LEU A 201 -15.45 -2.51 -11.35
C LEU A 201 -14.90 -3.89 -10.98
N VAL A 202 -13.84 -3.93 -10.17
CA VAL A 202 -13.23 -5.19 -9.71
C VAL A 202 -14.25 -6.06 -8.97
N ARG A 203 -15.04 -5.50 -8.04
CA ARG A 203 -16.08 -6.26 -7.33
C ARG A 203 -17.17 -6.78 -8.26
N ALA A 204 -17.62 -5.95 -9.20
CA ALA A 204 -18.59 -6.38 -10.20
C ALA A 204 -18.07 -7.52 -11.08
N LEU A 205 -16.76 -7.52 -11.36
CA LEU A 205 -16.12 -8.60 -12.11
C LEU A 205 -16.01 -9.89 -11.31
N PHE A 206 -15.70 -9.83 -10.01
CA PHE A 206 -15.72 -11.02 -9.16
C PHE A 206 -17.13 -11.64 -9.14
N GLU A 207 -18.19 -10.85 -8.93
CA GLU A 207 -19.57 -11.38 -8.99
C GLU A 207 -19.91 -11.93 -10.39
N LEU A 208 -19.36 -11.33 -11.46
CA LEU A 208 -19.53 -11.83 -12.83
C LEU A 208 -18.90 -13.21 -13.04
N ILE A 209 -17.75 -13.46 -12.43
CA ILE A 209 -16.97 -14.69 -12.59
C ILE A 209 -17.56 -15.81 -11.70
N ASP A 210 -17.74 -15.51 -10.41
CA ASP A 210 -18.09 -16.50 -9.40
C ASP A 210 -19.60 -16.69 -9.20
N GLY A 211 -20.42 -15.75 -9.71
CA GLY A 211 -21.86 -15.72 -9.46
C GLY A 211 -22.70 -16.19 -10.63
N ASP A 212 -23.93 -16.62 -10.30
CA ASP A 212 -24.98 -17.00 -11.27
C ASP A 212 -25.89 -15.82 -11.66
N ASN A 213 -25.64 -14.65 -11.12
CA ASN A 213 -26.42 -13.46 -11.37
C ASN A 213 -26.35 -13.02 -12.83
N ASN A 214 -27.48 -12.52 -13.35
CA ASN A 214 -27.48 -11.91 -14.67
C ASN A 214 -26.79 -10.54 -14.66
N LEU A 215 -26.33 -10.09 -15.82
CA LEU A 215 -25.55 -8.85 -15.97
C LEU A 215 -26.27 -7.59 -15.48
N THR A 216 -27.61 -7.55 -15.57
CA THR A 216 -28.41 -6.43 -15.07
C THR A 216 -28.39 -6.38 -13.56
N THR A 217 -28.57 -7.53 -12.91
CA THR A 217 -28.50 -7.67 -11.44
C THR A 217 -27.12 -7.26 -10.93
N ILE A 218 -26.04 -7.77 -11.55
CA ILE A 218 -24.67 -7.39 -11.21
C ILE A 218 -24.47 -5.86 -11.31
N ALA A 219 -24.89 -5.27 -12.42
CA ALA A 219 -24.79 -3.82 -12.61
C ALA A 219 -25.52 -3.04 -11.48
N MET A 220 -26.72 -3.48 -11.11
CA MET A 220 -27.49 -2.82 -10.05
C MET A 220 -26.87 -3.03 -8.66
N ASN A 221 -26.43 -4.26 -8.35
CA ASN A 221 -25.76 -4.58 -7.07
C ASN A 221 -24.53 -3.73 -6.81
N HIS A 222 -23.80 -3.37 -7.87
CA HIS A 222 -22.59 -2.54 -7.76
C HIS A 222 -22.81 -1.06 -8.08
N GLY A 223 -24.08 -0.57 -8.04
CA GLY A 223 -24.40 0.85 -8.14
C GLY A 223 -24.15 1.48 -9.53
N TYR A 224 -24.21 0.69 -10.60
CA TYR A 224 -24.24 1.21 -11.95
C TYR A 224 -25.63 1.75 -12.30
N ALA A 225 -25.68 2.88 -12.97
CA ALA A 225 -26.95 3.48 -13.38
C ALA A 225 -27.73 2.63 -14.40
N SER A 226 -27.03 1.76 -15.13
CA SER A 226 -27.63 0.84 -16.11
C SER A 226 -26.65 -0.27 -16.51
N LEU A 227 -27.18 -1.35 -17.11
CA LEU A 227 -26.36 -2.39 -17.73
C LEU A 227 -25.42 -1.82 -18.81
N SER A 228 -25.88 -0.82 -19.57
CA SER A 228 -25.05 -0.17 -20.60
C SER A 228 -23.85 0.56 -19.99
N HIS A 229 -24.05 1.23 -18.86
CA HIS A 229 -22.96 1.89 -18.12
C HIS A 229 -21.91 0.86 -17.68
N PHE A 230 -22.32 -0.23 -17.04
CA PHE A 230 -21.44 -1.33 -16.66
C PHE A 230 -20.71 -1.94 -17.87
N SER A 231 -21.45 -2.23 -18.94
CA SER A 231 -20.89 -2.85 -20.14
C SER A 231 -19.83 -1.96 -20.83
N ASN A 232 -20.06 -0.66 -20.87
CA ASN A 232 -19.08 0.29 -21.41
C ASN A 232 -17.82 0.33 -20.55
N GLU A 233 -17.96 0.40 -19.21
CA GLU A 233 -16.81 0.44 -18.30
C GLU A 233 -15.95 -0.84 -18.40
N VAL A 234 -16.57 -2.03 -18.51
CA VAL A 234 -15.86 -3.28 -18.77
C VAL A 234 -15.17 -3.27 -20.14
N LYS A 235 -15.85 -2.79 -21.18
CA LYS A 235 -15.28 -2.71 -22.52
C LYS A 235 -14.10 -1.74 -22.60
N ASP A 236 -14.20 -0.59 -21.92
CA ASP A 236 -13.11 0.38 -21.82
C ASP A 236 -11.88 -0.20 -21.10
N ALA A 237 -12.10 -1.01 -20.07
CA ALA A 237 -11.01 -1.61 -19.27
C ALA A 237 -10.37 -2.84 -19.94
N PHE A 238 -11.15 -3.68 -20.63
CA PHE A 238 -10.70 -5.00 -21.11
C PHE A 238 -10.83 -5.20 -22.62
N GLY A 239 -11.37 -4.24 -23.34
CA GLY A 239 -11.57 -4.33 -24.79
C GLY A 239 -12.73 -5.25 -25.23
N VAL A 240 -13.40 -5.92 -24.30
CA VAL A 240 -14.47 -6.90 -24.57
C VAL A 240 -15.71 -6.65 -23.72
N SER A 241 -16.88 -7.11 -24.18
CA SER A 241 -18.09 -7.01 -23.37
C SER A 241 -18.09 -7.94 -22.14
N PRO A 242 -18.86 -7.63 -21.08
CA PRO A 242 -18.97 -8.52 -19.89
C PRO A 242 -19.35 -9.96 -20.24
N ARG A 243 -20.24 -10.14 -21.21
CA ARG A 243 -20.66 -11.48 -21.67
C ARG A 243 -19.50 -12.24 -22.31
N ASN A 244 -18.70 -11.59 -23.13
CA ASN A 244 -17.53 -12.21 -23.77
C ASN A 244 -16.43 -12.47 -22.73
N LEU A 245 -16.21 -11.55 -21.80
CA LEU A 245 -15.25 -11.72 -20.71
C LEU A 245 -15.60 -12.97 -19.87
N LYS A 246 -16.88 -13.13 -19.47
CA LYS A 246 -17.36 -14.31 -18.75
C LYS A 246 -17.09 -15.61 -19.53
N LYS A 247 -17.35 -15.62 -20.83
CA LYS A 247 -17.05 -16.79 -21.68
C LYS A 247 -15.57 -17.14 -21.73
N ILE A 248 -14.69 -16.13 -21.88
CA ILE A 248 -13.23 -16.35 -21.92
C ILE A 248 -12.73 -16.98 -20.61
N LEU A 249 -13.23 -16.53 -19.47
CA LEU A 249 -12.79 -16.98 -18.16
C LEU A 249 -13.35 -18.35 -17.76
N HIS A 250 -14.51 -18.78 -18.31
CA HIS A 250 -15.09 -20.10 -18.05
C HIS A 250 -14.64 -21.19 -19.05
N VAL A 251 -13.84 -20.86 -20.04
CA VAL A 251 -13.29 -21.81 -21.03
C VAL A 251 -11.87 -22.30 -20.65
N SER A 252 -11.36 -21.85 -19.47
CA SER A 252 -10.00 -22.19 -19.00
C SER A 252 -10.00 -23.34 -18.03
#